data_cd339bac0ee2e87ed261e785fc34c25f
#
_entry.id   cd339bac0ee2e87ed261e785fc34c25f
#
_cell.length_a   1.000
_cell.length_b   1.000
_cell.length_c   1.000
_cell.angle_alpha   90.00
_cell.angle_beta   90.00
_cell.angle_gamma   90.00
#
_symmetry.space_group_name_H-M   'P 1'
#
loop_
_entity.id
_entity.type
_entity.pdbx_description
1 polymer ?
#
loop_
_entity_poly.entity_id
_entity_poly.type
_entity_poly.pdbx_seq_one_letter_code
_entity_poly.pdbx_strand_id
1 'polypeptide(L)'
;MWKKRGKKLAQKRKKIGIAAAAVIVAAAGSTLIYHNLPQTKVEKQLTLAAKYMTEMNYLEAQEAYTEALSIDEGSVRAYRGLADDYAAQGQLDEAAEILHQGYETTQSEILLQNYCATVLNSIV
;
A
#
# COMPACT_ATOMS: atom_id res chain seq x y z
N MET A 1 5.88 -41.56 -9.91
CA MET A 1 5.91 -40.68 -10.98
C MET A 1 4.96 -39.51 -10.84
N TRP A 2 3.76 -39.75 -10.55
CA TRP A 2 2.83 -38.71 -10.35
C TRP A 2 3.25 -37.75 -9.25
N LYS A 3 3.73 -38.24 -8.15
CA LYS A 3 4.16 -37.41 -7.08
C LYS A 3 5.29 -36.55 -7.47
N LYS A 4 6.24 -37.10 -8.17
CA LYS A 4 7.34 -36.35 -8.62
C LYS A 4 6.89 -35.31 -9.52
N ARG A 5 5.93 -35.62 -10.36
CA ARG A 5 5.40 -34.67 -11.24
C ARG A 5 4.73 -33.56 -10.51
N GLY A 6 4.08 -33.88 -9.41
CA GLY A 6 3.46 -32.89 -8.59
C GLY A 6 4.46 -31.89 -8.04
N LYS A 7 5.59 -32.37 -7.61
CA LYS A 7 6.60 -31.49 -7.10
C LYS A 7 7.17 -30.62 -8.18
N LYS A 8 7.39 -31.18 -9.34
CA LYS A 8 7.91 -30.41 -10.41
C LYS A 8 6.93 -29.37 -10.83
N LEU A 9 5.66 -29.68 -10.82
CA LEU A 9 4.67 -28.72 -11.16
C LEU A 9 4.68 -27.58 -10.19
N ALA A 10 4.88 -27.85 -8.94
CA ALA A 10 4.92 -26.81 -7.94
C ALA A 10 6.07 -25.87 -8.20
N GLN A 11 7.20 -26.38 -8.59
CA GLN A 11 8.33 -25.55 -8.89
C GLN A 11 8.16 -24.80 -10.18
N LYS A 12 7.63 -25.47 -11.17
CA LYS A 12 7.41 -24.82 -12.44
C LYS A 12 6.38 -23.73 -12.32
N ARG A 13 5.39 -23.94 -11.51
CA ARG A 13 4.38 -22.93 -11.32
C ARG A 13 4.95 -21.65 -10.84
N LYS A 14 6.06 -21.69 -10.18
CA LYS A 14 6.66 -20.47 -9.73
C LYS A 14 7.21 -19.71 -10.89
N LYS A 15 7.58 -20.40 -11.94
CA LYS A 15 8.20 -19.72 -13.01
C LYS A 15 7.30 -19.52 -14.14
N ILE A 16 6.78 -20.57 -14.63
CA ILE A 16 6.06 -20.47 -15.77
C ILE A 16 4.72 -20.83 -15.66
N GLY A 17 4.56 -21.90 -15.07
CA GLY A 17 3.33 -22.50 -14.98
C GLY A 17 2.28 -21.64 -14.44
N ILE A 18 2.67 -20.55 -13.98
CA ILE A 18 1.73 -19.63 -13.46
C ILE A 18 0.59 -19.38 -14.39
N ALA A 19 0.89 -19.20 -15.64
CA ALA A 19 -0.16 -18.93 -16.59
C ALA A 19 -1.13 -20.09 -16.69
N ALA A 20 -0.59 -21.28 -16.82
CA ALA A 20 -1.42 -22.44 -16.97
C ALA A 20 -2.17 -22.74 -15.69
N ALA A 21 -1.47 -22.62 -14.61
CA ALA A 21 -2.08 -22.89 -13.33
C ALA A 21 -3.24 -21.95 -13.08
N ALA A 22 -3.08 -20.73 -13.49
CA ALA A 22 -4.12 -19.76 -13.29
C ALA A 22 -5.40 -20.15 -14.01
N VAL A 23 -5.25 -20.74 -15.15
CA VAL A 23 -6.42 -21.14 -15.90
C VAL A 23 -7.14 -22.27 -15.21
N ILE A 24 -6.40 -23.25 -14.79
CA ILE A 24 -6.98 -24.40 -14.17
C ILE A 24 -7.58 -24.15 -12.83
N VAL A 25 -6.91 -23.46 -12.01
CA VAL A 25 -7.39 -23.22 -10.68
C VAL A 25 -8.17 -21.95 -10.57
N ALA A 26 -8.62 -21.49 -11.68
CA ALA A 26 -9.34 -20.23 -11.70
C ALA A 26 -10.38 -20.11 -10.62
N ALA A 27 -11.10 -21.13 -10.41
CA ALA A 27 -12.17 -21.06 -9.44
C ALA A 27 -11.71 -21.06 -8.00
N ALA A 28 -10.80 -21.93 -7.67
CA ALA A 28 -10.41 -22.05 -6.28
C ALA A 28 -9.11 -21.36 -5.95
N GLY A 29 -8.14 -21.50 -6.80
CA GLY A 29 -6.84 -20.97 -6.51
C GLY A 29 -6.66 -19.50 -6.78
N SER A 30 -7.44 -18.97 -7.70
CA SER A 30 -7.26 -17.58 -8.08
C SER A 30 -7.54 -16.64 -6.91
N THR A 31 -8.47 -17.01 -6.08
CA THR A 31 -8.82 -16.17 -4.93
C THR A 31 -7.64 -16.03 -3.98
N LEU A 32 -6.99 -17.13 -3.71
CA LEU A 32 -5.84 -17.10 -2.83
C LEU A 32 -4.70 -16.28 -3.42
N ILE A 33 -4.48 -16.47 -4.71
CA ILE A 33 -3.42 -15.74 -5.38
C ILE A 33 -3.71 -14.25 -5.35
N TYR A 34 -4.96 -13.90 -5.62
CA TYR A 34 -5.37 -12.50 -5.62
C TYR A 34 -5.14 -11.87 -4.25
N HIS A 35 -5.52 -12.57 -3.19
CA HIS A 35 -5.37 -12.03 -1.84
C HIS A 35 -3.92 -11.92 -1.39
N ASN A 36 -3.02 -12.61 -2.07
CA ASN A 36 -1.62 -12.55 -1.71
C ASN A 36 -0.80 -11.60 -2.58
N LEU A 37 -1.45 -10.94 -3.53
CA LEU A 37 -0.74 -9.97 -4.36
C LEU A 37 -0.38 -8.75 -3.53
N PRO A 38 0.79 -8.15 -3.76
CA PRO A 38 1.19 -6.96 -3.02
C PRO A 38 0.17 -5.83 -3.13
N GLN A 39 -0.40 -5.64 -4.30
CA GLN A 39 -1.41 -4.60 -4.49
C GLN A 39 -2.63 -4.82 -3.61
N THR A 40 -3.06 -6.08 -3.49
CA THR A 40 -4.20 -6.39 -2.63
C THR A 40 -3.89 -6.11 -1.17
N LYS A 41 -2.65 -6.41 -0.76
CA LYS A 41 -2.25 -6.16 0.61
C LYS A 41 -2.19 -4.67 0.90
N VAL A 42 -1.67 -3.89 -0.04
CA VAL A 42 -1.63 -2.44 0.10
C VAL A 42 -3.05 -1.90 0.21
N GLU A 43 -3.96 -2.34 -0.65
CA GLU A 43 -5.34 -1.87 -0.59
C GLU A 43 -6.01 -2.21 0.74
N LYS A 44 -5.72 -3.37 1.30
CA LYS A 44 -6.27 -3.72 2.60
C LYS A 44 -5.77 -2.77 3.67
N GLN A 45 -4.49 -2.46 3.66
CA GLN A 45 -3.92 -1.56 4.64
C GLN A 45 -4.46 -0.14 4.47
N LEU A 46 -4.61 0.32 3.23
CA LEU A 46 -5.16 1.64 2.97
C LEU A 46 -6.61 1.75 3.42
N THR A 47 -7.40 0.69 3.20
CA THR A 47 -8.78 0.66 3.63
C THR A 47 -8.87 0.66 5.16
N LEU A 48 -8.02 -0.12 5.79
CA LEU A 48 -7.98 -0.19 7.24
C LEU A 48 -7.57 1.15 7.83
N ALA A 49 -6.56 1.78 7.25
CA ALA A 49 -6.11 3.09 7.69
C ALA A 49 -7.22 4.13 7.58
N ALA A 50 -7.94 4.12 6.45
CA ALA A 50 -9.04 5.06 6.26
C ALA A 50 -10.14 4.86 7.30
N LYS A 51 -10.38 3.61 7.67
CA LYS A 51 -11.36 3.32 8.71
C LYS A 51 -10.89 3.90 10.04
N TYR A 52 -9.64 3.67 10.40
CA TYR A 52 -9.11 4.21 11.65
C TYR A 52 -9.15 5.74 11.65
N MET A 53 -8.92 6.37 10.50
CA MET A 53 -9.04 7.82 10.40
C MET A 53 -10.45 8.31 10.72
N THR A 54 -11.47 7.61 10.21
CA THR A 54 -12.85 8.00 10.49
C THR A 54 -13.20 7.79 11.97
N GLU A 55 -12.51 6.90 12.63
CA GLU A 55 -12.71 6.64 14.06
C GLU A 55 -11.81 7.50 14.93
N MET A 56 -11.00 8.34 14.31
CA MET A 56 -10.01 9.20 14.99
C MET A 56 -8.95 8.39 15.75
N ASN A 57 -8.73 7.15 15.31
CA ASN A 57 -7.70 6.31 15.88
C ASN A 57 -6.42 6.54 15.06
N TYR A 58 -5.80 7.68 15.33
CA TYR A 58 -4.68 8.15 14.52
C TYR A 58 -3.44 7.24 14.59
N LEU A 59 -3.17 6.70 15.73
CA LEU A 59 -2.00 5.86 15.87
C LEU A 59 -2.12 4.59 15.03
N GLU A 60 -3.28 3.95 15.11
CA GLU A 60 -3.54 2.75 14.33
C GLU A 60 -3.58 3.06 12.84
N ALA A 61 -4.07 4.25 12.48
CA ALA A 61 -4.06 4.68 11.09
C ALA A 61 -2.63 4.85 10.59
N GLN A 62 -1.77 5.45 11.39
CA GLN A 62 -0.36 5.61 11.04
C GLN A 62 0.31 4.26 10.82
N GLU A 63 0.03 3.31 11.69
CA GLU A 63 0.59 1.97 11.55
C GLU A 63 0.14 1.33 10.24
N ALA A 64 -1.13 1.45 9.90
CA ALA A 64 -1.65 0.87 8.67
C ALA A 64 -1.06 1.55 7.42
N TYR A 65 -0.93 2.88 7.43
CA TYR A 65 -0.30 3.58 6.31
C TYR A 65 1.18 3.20 6.19
N THR A 66 1.87 3.09 7.30
CA THR A 66 3.28 2.70 7.31
C THR A 66 3.45 1.28 6.78
N GLU A 67 2.53 0.39 7.16
CA GLU A 67 2.55 -0.97 6.65
C GLU A 67 2.33 -0.97 5.14
N ALA A 68 1.42 -0.14 4.64
CA ALA A 68 1.21 -0.02 3.20
C ALA A 68 2.48 0.43 2.50
N LEU A 69 3.21 1.38 3.08
CA LEU A 69 4.47 1.85 2.52
C LEU A 69 5.57 0.81 2.57
N SER A 70 5.54 -0.06 3.57
CA SER A 70 6.52 -1.14 3.64
C SER A 70 6.31 -2.17 2.53
N ILE A 71 5.09 -2.30 2.06
CA ILE A 71 4.75 -3.21 0.98
C ILE A 71 5.02 -2.54 -0.36
N ASP A 72 4.64 -1.27 -0.49
CA ASP A 72 4.81 -0.50 -1.72
C ASP A 72 5.24 0.92 -1.36
N GLU A 73 6.52 1.17 -1.39
CA GLU A 73 7.05 2.48 -1.05
C GLU A 73 6.72 3.56 -2.07
N GLY A 74 6.16 3.18 -3.21
CA GLY A 74 5.71 4.12 -4.22
C GLY A 74 4.24 4.48 -4.11
N SER A 75 3.58 4.10 -3.02
CA SER A 75 2.16 4.36 -2.87
C SER A 75 1.87 5.82 -2.53
N VAL A 76 1.46 6.58 -3.53
CA VAL A 76 1.08 7.99 -3.34
C VAL A 76 -0.05 8.11 -2.34
N ARG A 77 -1.01 7.19 -2.40
CA ARG A 77 -2.16 7.21 -1.49
C ARG A 77 -1.74 7.04 -0.03
N ALA A 78 -0.74 6.21 0.21
CA ALA A 78 -0.26 6.00 1.57
C ALA A 78 0.45 7.24 2.12
N TYR A 79 1.26 7.90 1.31
CA TYR A 79 1.90 9.14 1.73
C TYR A 79 0.86 10.22 2.03
N ARG A 80 -0.14 10.35 1.17
CA ARG A 80 -1.18 11.34 1.39
C ARG A 80 -1.96 11.04 2.66
N GLY A 81 -2.34 9.78 2.83
CA GLY A 81 -3.11 9.37 4.01
C GLY A 81 -2.33 9.59 5.29
N LEU A 82 -1.05 9.26 5.29
CA LEU A 82 -0.22 9.44 6.46
C LEU A 82 -0.06 10.92 6.78
N ALA A 83 0.12 11.76 5.76
CA ALA A 83 0.20 13.20 5.95
C ALA A 83 -1.13 13.76 6.48
N ASP A 84 -2.25 13.27 5.96
CA ASP A 84 -3.56 13.69 6.43
C ASP A 84 -3.76 13.33 7.91
N ASP A 85 -3.22 12.19 8.32
CA ASP A 85 -3.28 11.76 9.71
C ASP A 85 -2.54 12.76 10.61
N TYR A 86 -1.32 13.11 10.24
CA TYR A 86 -0.57 14.09 11.01
C TYR A 86 -1.25 15.46 11.01
N ALA A 87 -1.76 15.87 9.86
CA ALA A 87 -2.45 17.15 9.76
C ALA A 87 -3.71 17.19 10.61
N ALA A 88 -4.42 16.07 10.70
CA ALA A 88 -5.63 15.98 11.52
C ALA A 88 -5.30 16.17 13.01
N GLN A 89 -4.08 15.84 13.39
CA GLN A 89 -3.62 16.03 14.75
C GLN A 89 -2.96 17.39 14.97
N GLY A 90 -2.97 18.23 13.95
CA GLY A 90 -2.35 19.55 14.05
C GLY A 90 -0.85 19.54 13.80
N GLN A 91 -0.30 18.42 13.41
CA GLN A 91 1.14 18.28 13.21
C GLN A 91 1.48 18.56 11.75
N LEU A 92 1.40 19.84 11.38
CA LEU A 92 1.57 20.23 9.98
C LEU A 92 3.01 20.09 9.48
N ASP A 93 3.98 20.24 10.36
CA ASP A 93 5.37 20.09 9.97
C ASP A 93 5.69 18.64 9.61
N GLU A 94 5.19 17.71 10.42
CA GLU A 94 5.37 16.29 10.16
C GLU A 94 4.61 15.88 8.90
N ALA A 95 3.42 16.44 8.70
CA ALA A 95 2.65 16.17 7.49
C ALA A 95 3.42 16.63 6.25
N ALA A 96 4.03 17.82 6.32
CA ALA A 96 4.81 18.35 5.21
C ALA A 96 6.03 17.47 4.93
N GLU A 97 6.68 16.99 5.97
CA GLU A 97 7.83 16.13 5.83
C GLU A 97 7.47 14.83 5.11
N ILE A 98 6.36 14.22 5.48
CA ILE A 98 5.89 12.99 4.84
C ILE A 98 5.59 13.24 3.35
N LEU A 99 4.97 14.37 3.04
CA LEU A 99 4.65 14.70 1.65
C LEU A 99 5.91 14.96 0.83
N HIS A 100 6.90 15.60 1.42
CA HIS A 100 8.15 15.85 0.77
C HIS A 100 8.89 14.53 0.48
N GLN A 101 8.96 13.68 1.47
CA GLN A 101 9.57 12.37 1.32
C GLN A 101 8.85 11.56 0.24
N GLY A 102 7.53 11.60 0.23
CA GLY A 102 6.75 10.93 -0.78
C GLY A 102 7.02 11.46 -2.18
N TYR A 103 7.16 12.77 -2.31
CA TYR A 103 7.48 13.37 -3.59
C TYR A 103 8.87 12.93 -4.05
N GLU A 104 9.84 12.93 -3.17
CA GLU A 104 11.19 12.51 -3.53
C GLU A 104 11.22 11.06 -3.99
N THR A 105 10.42 10.22 -3.38
CA THR A 105 10.37 8.80 -3.71
C THR A 105 9.58 8.52 -4.98
N THR A 106 8.45 9.20 -5.17
CA THR A 106 7.53 8.89 -6.26
C THR A 106 7.54 9.86 -7.42
N GLN A 107 8.06 11.06 -7.21
CA GLN A 107 8.03 12.16 -8.17
C GLN A 107 6.58 12.55 -8.55
N SER A 108 5.64 12.30 -7.67
CA SER A 108 4.23 12.59 -7.93
C SER A 108 3.93 14.07 -7.71
N GLU A 109 3.41 14.72 -8.73
CA GLU A 109 3.04 16.13 -8.63
C GLU A 109 1.97 16.37 -7.59
N ILE A 110 1.10 15.39 -7.38
CA ILE A 110 0.06 15.52 -6.38
C ILE A 110 0.67 15.69 -4.99
N LEU A 111 1.73 14.92 -4.70
CA LEU A 111 2.39 15.04 -3.40
C LEU A 111 3.11 16.37 -3.28
N LEU A 112 3.68 16.86 -4.37
CA LEU A 112 4.32 18.16 -4.35
C LEU A 112 3.30 19.28 -4.10
N GLN A 113 2.15 19.20 -4.74
CA GLN A 113 1.09 20.18 -4.53
C GLN A 113 0.60 20.14 -3.08
N ASN A 114 0.40 18.95 -2.56
CA ASN A 114 -0.04 18.82 -1.17
C ASN A 114 1.01 19.33 -0.20
N TYR A 115 2.28 19.09 -0.51
CA TYR A 115 3.38 19.60 0.29
C TYR A 115 3.33 21.13 0.34
N CYS A 116 3.24 21.76 -0.83
CA CYS A 116 3.19 23.22 -0.88
C CYS A 116 2.00 23.78 -0.12
N ALA A 117 0.84 23.15 -0.26
CA ALA A 117 -0.35 23.59 0.44
C ALA A 117 -0.18 23.46 1.96
N THR A 118 0.41 22.35 2.40
CA THR A 118 0.62 22.11 3.84
C THR A 118 1.61 23.11 4.42
N VAL A 119 2.68 23.39 3.70
CA VAL A 119 3.67 24.38 4.14
C VAL A 119 3.02 25.76 4.25
N LEU A 120 2.22 26.14 3.27
CA LEU A 120 1.52 27.42 3.32
C LEU A 120 0.59 27.50 4.53
N ASN A 121 -0.09 26.41 4.83
CA ASN A 121 -0.97 26.39 5.98
C ASN A 121 -0.21 26.47 7.30
N SER A 122 0.99 25.95 7.34
CA SER A 122 1.77 25.94 8.58
C SER A 122 2.31 27.30 8.93
N ILE A 123 2.47 28.18 7.95
CA ILE A 123 3.01 29.52 8.22
C ILE A 123 1.94 30.58 8.33
N VAL A 124 0.70 30.23 8.06
CA VAL A 124 -0.43 31.12 8.24
C VAL A 124 -1.08 30.92 9.58
#